data_301b3a78a2eaca6074d874cfb7c68ec9
#
_entry.id   301b3a78a2eaca6074d874cfb7c68ec9
#
_cell.length_a   1.000
_cell.length_b   1.000
_cell.length_c   1.000
_cell.angle_alpha   90.00
_cell.angle_beta   90.00
_cell.angle_gamma   90.00
#
_symmetry.space_group_name_H-M   'P 1'
#
loop_
_entity.id
_entity.type
_entity.pdbx_description
1 polymer ?
#
loop_
_entity_poly.entity_id
_entity_poly.type
_entity_poly.pdbx_seq_one_letter_code
_entity_poly.pdbx_strand_id
1 'polypeptide(L)'
;DARFSKCCGGATEEFQYCWENVKKPYLMAVRDTADASSCGCNNTAAAELPDLTIEENAERWIRTAPESFCNTDDKKILSEVLNDYDQETTDFYRWHVTYTQEELKSLITEKLKMEFGDILDLVPMERGRSGRICRLKIVGSERTFTIGKELEIRRTLSDTHLYSSAFVVDKEDVKNGVPQTFRLTGAGWGHGVGLCQIGAAVMGAKGYNYDQILLHYYRGAEIKRIYK
;
A
#
# COMPACT_ATOMS: atom_id res chain seq x y z
N ASP A 1 -3.97 14.10 -14.56
CA ASP A 1 -4.80 12.96 -14.14
C ASP A 1 -4.94 12.91 -12.63
N ALA A 2 -6.17 12.95 -12.14
CA ALA A 2 -6.45 12.64 -10.75
C ALA A 2 -6.29 11.11 -10.54
N ARG A 3 -5.43 10.70 -9.62
CA ARG A 3 -5.23 9.30 -9.25
C ARG A 3 -5.86 9.04 -7.89
N PHE A 4 -6.41 7.85 -7.71
CA PHE A 4 -7.01 7.44 -6.44
C PHE A 4 -6.84 5.94 -6.21
N SER A 5 -6.89 5.52 -4.95
CA SER A 5 -6.89 4.11 -4.55
C SER A 5 -7.90 3.90 -3.42
N LYS A 6 -8.33 2.66 -3.19
CA LYS A 6 -9.30 2.35 -2.14
C LYS A 6 -8.78 2.72 -0.76
N CYS A 7 -7.59 2.24 -0.42
CA CYS A 7 -6.95 2.50 0.87
C CYS A 7 -5.45 2.70 0.69
N CYS A 8 -4.92 3.82 1.18
CA CYS A 8 -3.48 4.09 1.08
C CYS A 8 -2.65 3.32 2.11
N GLY A 9 -3.26 2.79 3.18
CA GLY A 9 -2.56 2.09 4.26
C GLY A 9 -1.91 3.02 5.28
N GLY A 10 -2.36 4.30 5.32
CA GLY A 10 -1.90 5.35 6.23
C GLY A 10 -0.95 6.36 5.61
N ALA A 11 -0.39 6.08 4.43
CA ALA A 11 0.43 6.99 3.65
C ALA A 11 0.18 6.81 2.16
N THR A 12 0.04 7.90 1.40
CA THR A 12 -0.07 7.84 -0.05
C THR A 12 1.30 7.68 -0.70
N GLU A 13 1.30 7.19 -1.94
CA GLU A 13 2.52 6.96 -2.73
C GLU A 13 2.74 8.08 -3.74
N GLU A 14 3.97 8.23 -4.17
CA GLU A 14 4.34 9.14 -5.26
C GLU A 14 4.27 8.42 -6.62
N PHE A 15 3.89 9.16 -7.65
CA PHE A 15 3.64 8.64 -8.99
C PHE A 15 4.80 7.83 -9.59
N GLN A 16 6.04 8.31 -9.43
CA GLN A 16 7.22 7.69 -10.04
C GLN A 16 7.54 6.28 -9.52
N TYR A 17 7.07 5.94 -8.32
CA TYR A 17 7.27 4.59 -7.77
C TYR A 17 6.32 3.54 -8.37
N CYS A 18 5.17 3.96 -8.90
CA CYS A 18 4.18 3.06 -9.49
C CYS A 18 4.28 2.95 -11.01
N TRP A 19 4.62 4.04 -11.70
CA TRP A 19 4.61 4.12 -13.17
C TRP A 19 5.94 4.59 -13.73
N GLU A 20 5.91 5.68 -14.51
CA GLU A 20 7.08 6.30 -15.12
C GLU A 20 7.94 7.01 -14.07
N ASN A 21 9.25 7.02 -14.26
CA ASN A 21 10.16 7.73 -13.34
C ASN A 21 10.09 9.26 -13.57
N VAL A 22 8.90 9.83 -13.42
CA VAL A 22 8.61 11.26 -13.55
C VAL A 22 7.85 11.72 -12.33
N LYS A 23 8.40 12.69 -11.61
CA LYS A 23 7.70 13.31 -10.47
C LYS A 23 6.52 14.14 -10.95
N LYS A 24 5.38 13.96 -10.31
CA LYS A 24 4.19 14.79 -10.47
C LYS A 24 4.02 15.63 -9.20
N PRO A 25 4.16 16.96 -9.26
CA PRO A 25 4.23 17.79 -8.05
C PRO A 25 2.97 17.73 -7.17
N TYR A 26 1.82 17.38 -7.73
CA TYR A 26 0.55 17.25 -7.02
C TYR A 26 0.23 15.79 -6.58
N LEU A 27 1.07 14.81 -6.94
CA LEU A 27 0.96 13.39 -6.54
C LEU A 27 2.13 13.01 -5.64
N MET A 28 2.25 13.74 -4.54
CA MET A 28 3.27 13.51 -3.51
C MET A 28 2.74 12.59 -2.41
N ALA A 29 3.67 11.96 -1.70
CA ALA A 29 3.33 11.19 -0.51
C ALA A 29 2.82 12.11 0.59
N VAL A 30 1.67 11.76 1.17
CA VAL A 30 1.09 12.44 2.33
C VAL A 30 0.69 11.42 3.39
N ARG A 31 0.78 11.81 4.65
CA ARG A 31 0.24 11.03 5.74
C ARG A 31 -1.28 11.20 5.77
N ASP A 32 -2.00 10.10 5.86
CA ASP A 32 -3.47 10.04 5.85
C ASP A 32 -4.05 10.31 7.26
N THR A 33 -3.71 11.48 7.82
CA THR A 33 -4.21 11.94 9.13
C THR A 33 -4.47 13.44 9.11
N ALA A 34 -5.14 13.96 10.15
CA ALA A 34 -5.29 15.39 10.32
C ALA A 34 -3.93 16.09 10.43
N ASP A 35 -3.71 17.14 9.64
CA ASP A 35 -2.52 18.00 9.80
C ASP A 35 -2.56 18.70 11.16
N ALA A 36 -1.41 18.87 11.80
CA ALA A 36 -1.29 19.55 13.08
C ALA A 36 -1.82 21.01 13.05
N SER A 37 -1.84 21.62 11.87
CA SER A 37 -2.34 22.99 11.65
C SER A 37 -3.86 23.09 11.57
N SER A 38 -4.56 21.98 11.32
CA SER A 38 -6.03 21.98 11.19
C SER A 38 -6.77 21.73 12.52
N CYS A 39 -6.07 21.21 13.50
CA CYS A 39 -6.56 21.05 14.86
C CYS A 39 -5.92 22.14 15.72
N GLY A 40 -6.69 23.07 16.25
CA GLY A 40 -6.20 24.10 17.20
C GLY A 40 -5.63 23.52 18.52
N CYS A 41 -5.15 22.31 18.48
CA CYS A 41 -4.52 21.60 19.58
C CYS A 41 -3.01 21.82 19.50
N ASN A 42 -2.41 22.40 20.53
CA ASN A 42 -0.96 22.53 20.73
C ASN A 42 -0.24 21.16 20.87
N ASN A 43 -0.64 20.14 20.11
CA ASN A 43 0.02 18.86 20.11
C ASN A 43 1.15 18.90 19.07
N THR A 44 2.35 19.21 19.53
CA THR A 44 3.62 19.31 18.83
C THR A 44 4.12 17.98 18.24
N ALA A 45 3.26 17.00 18.06
CA ALA A 45 3.55 15.70 17.49
C ALA A 45 2.50 15.29 16.45
N ALA A 46 2.21 16.15 15.48
CA ALA A 46 1.89 15.62 14.15
C ALA A 46 3.18 14.97 13.68
N ALA A 47 3.38 13.73 14.09
CA ALA A 47 4.59 13.00 13.78
C ALA A 47 4.75 13.02 12.26
N GLU A 48 5.86 13.56 11.78
CA GLU A 48 6.22 13.53 10.37
C GLU A 48 6.07 12.09 9.87
N LEU A 49 5.66 11.94 8.61
CA LEU A 49 5.64 10.62 7.97
C LEU A 49 7.07 10.06 8.05
N PRO A 50 7.30 8.92 8.72
CA PRO A 50 8.62 8.32 8.74
C PRO A 50 9.06 8.02 7.31
N ASP A 51 10.37 8.02 7.06
CA ASP A 51 10.87 7.64 5.74
C ASP A 51 10.64 6.13 5.50
N LEU A 52 9.53 5.81 4.84
CA LEU A 52 9.11 4.44 4.54
C LEU A 52 9.86 3.82 3.36
N THR A 53 10.81 4.54 2.76
CA THR A 53 11.78 3.95 1.81
C THR A 53 12.82 3.09 2.54
N ILE A 54 12.96 3.29 3.85
CA ILE A 54 13.82 2.52 4.74
C ILE A 54 13.05 1.28 5.23
N GLU A 55 13.62 0.08 5.02
CA GLU A 55 12.95 -1.20 5.28
C GLU A 55 12.43 -1.30 6.73
N GLU A 56 13.24 -0.98 7.72
CA GLU A 56 12.90 -1.07 9.14
C GLU A 56 11.73 -0.15 9.51
N ASN A 57 11.65 1.03 8.89
CA ASN A 57 10.56 1.97 9.10
C ASN A 57 9.28 1.45 8.43
N ALA A 58 9.38 0.93 7.20
CA ALA A 58 8.25 0.34 6.48
C ALA A 58 7.70 -0.88 7.21
N GLU A 59 8.56 -1.78 7.68
CA GLU A 59 8.15 -2.94 8.47
C GLU A 59 7.42 -2.53 9.74
N ARG A 60 7.99 -1.60 10.52
CA ARG A 60 7.34 -1.08 11.72
C ARG A 60 5.98 -0.47 11.40
N TRP A 61 5.90 0.37 10.37
CA TRP A 61 4.65 1.00 9.92
C TRP A 61 3.56 -0.02 9.58
N ILE A 62 3.92 -1.04 8.81
CA ILE A 62 3.00 -2.08 8.39
C ILE A 62 2.50 -2.88 9.60
N ARG A 63 3.39 -3.27 10.51
CA ARG A 63 3.05 -4.11 11.67
C ARG A 63 2.32 -3.34 12.78
N THR A 64 2.57 -2.04 12.97
CA THR A 64 1.98 -1.27 14.08
C THR A 64 0.63 -0.64 13.75
N ALA A 65 0.22 -0.62 12.48
CA ALA A 65 -1.05 -0.05 12.04
C ALA A 65 -1.36 1.34 12.64
N PRO A 66 -0.52 2.37 12.39
CA PRO A 66 -0.67 3.67 13.03
C PRO A 66 -2.01 4.33 12.66
N GLU A 67 -2.48 5.23 13.53
CA GLU A 67 -3.73 5.96 13.33
C GLU A 67 -3.73 6.72 11.99
N SER A 68 -4.83 6.60 11.25
CA SER A 68 -5.04 7.20 9.94
C SER A 68 -6.52 7.35 9.65
N PHE A 69 -6.90 8.25 8.74
CA PHE A 69 -8.29 8.36 8.29
C PHE A 69 -8.80 7.05 7.70
N CYS A 70 -8.01 6.38 6.88
CA CYS A 70 -8.42 5.11 6.27
C CYS A 70 -8.32 3.89 7.20
N ASN A 71 -7.90 4.06 8.44
CA ASN A 71 -7.97 3.02 9.47
C ASN A 71 -9.35 3.03 10.12
N THR A 72 -10.36 2.52 9.44
CA THR A 72 -11.74 2.47 9.90
C THR A 72 -12.39 1.13 9.54
N ASP A 73 -13.24 0.65 10.43
CA ASP A 73 -14.13 -0.49 10.28
C ASP A 73 -15.62 -0.06 10.26
N ASP A 74 -15.87 1.25 10.22
CA ASP A 74 -17.24 1.78 10.16
C ASP A 74 -17.92 1.37 8.86
N LYS A 75 -18.81 0.39 8.96
CA LYS A 75 -19.54 -0.19 7.82
C LYS A 75 -20.39 0.83 7.07
N LYS A 76 -20.90 1.88 7.76
CA LYS A 76 -21.69 2.91 7.11
C LYS A 76 -20.79 3.73 6.17
N ILE A 77 -19.64 4.16 6.65
CA ILE A 77 -18.66 4.90 5.83
C ILE A 77 -18.17 4.03 4.68
N LEU A 78 -17.81 2.77 4.96
CA LEU A 78 -17.32 1.85 3.94
C LEU A 78 -18.35 1.60 2.85
N SER A 79 -19.66 1.44 3.19
CA SER A 79 -20.72 1.22 2.22
C SER A 79 -20.99 2.42 1.30
N GLU A 80 -20.61 3.62 1.68
CA GLU A 80 -20.76 4.83 0.87
C GLU A 80 -19.71 4.94 -0.27
N VAL A 81 -18.55 4.27 -0.11
CA VAL A 81 -17.42 4.40 -1.04
C VAL A 81 -16.96 3.10 -1.68
N LEU A 82 -17.48 1.95 -1.22
CA LEU A 82 -17.15 0.65 -1.74
C LEU A 82 -18.31 0.07 -2.54
N ASN A 83 -18.00 -0.64 -3.61
CA ASN A 83 -18.96 -1.42 -4.35
C ASN A 83 -19.42 -2.64 -3.53
N ASP A 84 -20.56 -3.23 -3.89
CA ASP A 84 -21.16 -4.37 -3.18
C ASP A 84 -20.19 -5.55 -3.00
N TYR A 85 -19.38 -5.87 -4.01
CA TYR A 85 -18.38 -6.96 -3.92
C TYR A 85 -17.16 -6.61 -3.09
N ASP A 86 -16.96 -5.36 -2.74
CA ASP A 86 -15.86 -4.94 -1.85
C ASP A 86 -16.32 -4.90 -0.38
N GLN A 87 -17.59 -5.17 -0.10
CA GLN A 87 -18.16 -5.14 1.26
C GLN A 87 -18.00 -6.48 2.00
N GLU A 88 -17.45 -7.50 1.35
CA GLU A 88 -17.19 -8.82 1.95
C GLU A 88 -16.04 -8.78 2.98
N THR A 89 -15.19 -7.76 2.94
CA THR A 89 -14.07 -7.59 3.87
C THR A 89 -13.96 -6.16 4.38
N THR A 90 -13.40 -6.01 5.58
CA THR A 90 -13.00 -4.73 6.17
C THR A 90 -11.47 -4.56 6.22
N ASP A 91 -10.72 -5.54 5.73
CA ASP A 91 -9.26 -5.63 5.86
C ASP A 91 -8.51 -4.73 4.86
N PHE A 92 -9.03 -3.54 4.58
CA PHE A 92 -8.42 -2.60 3.63
C PHE A 92 -7.17 -1.92 4.18
N TYR A 93 -7.15 -1.65 5.48
CA TYR A 93 -6.05 -0.94 6.11
C TYR A 93 -4.85 -1.86 6.37
N ARG A 94 -5.14 -3.06 6.88
CA ARG A 94 -4.14 -4.14 7.09
C ARG A 94 -4.73 -5.47 6.64
N TRP A 95 -3.90 -6.29 6.02
CA TRP A 95 -4.29 -7.57 5.48
C TRP A 95 -3.20 -8.62 5.66
N HIS A 96 -3.59 -9.87 5.60
CA HIS A 96 -2.69 -11.02 5.69
C HIS A 96 -3.00 -12.00 4.57
N VAL A 97 -1.94 -12.56 3.97
CA VAL A 97 -2.04 -13.67 3.02
C VAL A 97 -0.96 -14.68 3.39
N THR A 98 -1.32 -15.94 3.37
CA THR A 98 -0.38 -17.04 3.67
C THR A 98 -0.32 -17.97 2.47
N TYR A 99 0.88 -18.37 2.10
CA TYR A 99 1.15 -19.34 1.06
C TYR A 99 1.99 -20.47 1.63
N THR A 100 1.68 -21.70 1.24
CA THR A 100 2.63 -22.81 1.35
C THR A 100 3.74 -22.64 0.32
N GLN A 101 4.85 -23.34 0.51
CA GLN A 101 5.96 -23.38 -0.46
C GLN A 101 5.46 -23.74 -1.87
N GLU A 102 4.62 -24.78 -1.97
CA GLU A 102 4.12 -25.26 -3.26
C GLU A 102 3.19 -24.28 -3.95
N GLU A 103 2.29 -23.63 -3.20
CA GLU A 103 1.40 -22.58 -3.73
C GLU A 103 2.20 -21.39 -4.26
N LEU A 104 3.15 -20.88 -3.49
CA LEU A 104 3.96 -19.72 -3.87
C LEU A 104 4.85 -20.04 -5.08
N LYS A 105 5.51 -21.21 -5.08
CA LYS A 105 6.33 -21.69 -6.20
C LYS A 105 5.51 -21.82 -7.48
N SER A 106 4.37 -22.48 -7.41
CA SER A 106 3.47 -22.67 -8.56
C SER A 106 2.98 -21.34 -9.12
N LEU A 107 2.54 -20.44 -8.23
CA LEU A 107 2.04 -19.12 -8.59
C LEU A 107 3.13 -18.28 -9.30
N ILE A 108 4.32 -18.19 -8.72
CA ILE A 108 5.43 -17.40 -9.29
C ILE A 108 5.86 -17.99 -10.63
N THR A 109 6.00 -19.33 -10.72
CA THR A 109 6.36 -20.02 -11.98
C THR A 109 5.32 -19.75 -13.06
N GLU A 110 4.03 -19.84 -12.73
CA GLU A 110 2.95 -19.59 -13.69
C GLU A 110 2.95 -18.13 -14.19
N LYS A 111 3.07 -17.16 -13.27
CA LYS A 111 2.99 -15.74 -13.63
C LYS A 111 4.21 -15.26 -14.39
N LEU A 112 5.42 -15.70 -14.03
CA LEU A 112 6.66 -15.25 -14.66
C LEU A 112 7.11 -16.16 -15.82
N LYS A 113 6.49 -17.35 -15.97
CA LYS A 113 6.91 -18.37 -16.96
C LYS A 113 8.38 -18.78 -16.80
N MET A 114 8.85 -18.86 -15.55
CA MET A 114 10.23 -19.18 -15.18
C MET A 114 10.26 -20.14 -14.01
N GLU A 115 11.12 -21.15 -14.08
CA GLU A 115 11.38 -22.05 -12.96
C GLU A 115 12.36 -21.41 -11.97
N PHE A 116 12.04 -21.51 -10.69
CA PHE A 116 12.86 -20.97 -9.59
C PHE A 116 13.43 -22.08 -8.69
N GLY A 117 12.95 -23.30 -8.82
CA GLY A 117 13.15 -24.31 -7.79
C GLY A 117 12.31 -23.99 -6.56
N ASP A 118 12.79 -24.34 -5.38
CA ASP A 118 12.12 -23.93 -4.14
C ASP A 118 12.32 -22.44 -3.87
N ILE A 119 11.27 -21.75 -3.47
CA ILE A 119 11.36 -20.33 -3.11
C ILE A 119 12.03 -20.23 -1.73
N LEU A 120 13.14 -19.51 -1.67
CA LEU A 120 13.92 -19.34 -0.45
C LEU A 120 13.65 -17.99 0.22
N ASP A 121 13.36 -16.96 -0.59
CA ASP A 121 13.09 -15.61 -0.06
C ASP A 121 12.36 -14.69 -1.05
N LEU A 122 11.65 -13.72 -0.51
CA LEU A 122 11.09 -12.56 -1.22
C LEU A 122 11.68 -11.31 -0.58
N VAL A 123 12.69 -10.70 -1.20
CA VAL A 123 13.48 -9.61 -0.63
C VAL A 123 13.09 -8.27 -1.23
N PRO A 124 12.52 -7.34 -0.46
CA PRO A 124 12.33 -5.96 -0.90
C PRO A 124 13.68 -5.31 -1.22
N MET A 125 13.83 -4.81 -2.45
CA MET A 125 15.06 -4.14 -2.90
C MET A 125 14.91 -2.62 -2.93
N GLU A 126 13.68 -2.15 -3.08
CA GLU A 126 13.37 -0.73 -3.15
C GLU A 126 11.91 -0.53 -2.73
N ARG A 127 11.68 0.45 -1.86
CA ARG A 127 10.35 0.89 -1.45
C ARG A 127 10.11 2.34 -1.85
N GLY A 128 8.86 2.65 -2.16
CA GLY A 128 8.38 4.03 -2.31
C GLY A 128 8.06 4.68 -0.98
N ARG A 129 7.59 5.93 -1.03
CA ARG A 129 7.31 6.77 0.14
C ARG A 129 6.17 6.26 1.02
N SER A 130 5.32 5.38 0.52
CA SER A 130 4.25 4.72 1.28
C SER A 130 4.65 3.36 1.85
N GLY A 131 5.90 2.95 1.70
CA GLY A 131 6.39 1.62 2.05
C GLY A 131 6.05 0.54 1.01
N ARG A 132 5.42 0.89 -0.13
CA ARG A 132 5.17 -0.05 -1.22
C ARG A 132 6.47 -0.49 -1.87
N ILE A 133 6.60 -1.79 -2.07
CA ILE A 133 7.75 -2.37 -2.77
C ILE A 133 7.65 -2.02 -4.25
N CYS A 134 8.71 -1.40 -4.79
CA CYS A 134 8.85 -1.03 -6.19
C CYS A 134 9.75 -2.00 -6.95
N ARG A 135 10.64 -2.68 -6.23
CA ARG A 135 11.50 -3.74 -6.75
C ARG A 135 11.58 -4.88 -5.73
N LEU A 136 11.18 -6.06 -6.16
CA LEU A 136 11.17 -7.28 -5.35
C LEU A 136 12.11 -8.31 -5.97
N LYS A 137 13.07 -8.80 -5.18
CA LYS A 137 13.93 -9.91 -5.58
C LYS A 137 13.32 -11.21 -5.08
N ILE A 138 13.04 -12.12 -6.00
CA ILE A 138 12.61 -13.48 -5.74
C ILE A 138 13.86 -14.35 -5.75
N VAL A 139 14.13 -15.03 -4.64
CA VAL A 139 15.27 -15.92 -4.47
C VAL A 139 14.75 -17.34 -4.47
N GLY A 140 15.08 -18.11 -5.48
CA GLY A 140 14.82 -19.53 -5.54
C GLY A 140 16.10 -20.35 -5.44
N SER A 141 15.97 -21.66 -5.23
CA SER A 141 17.11 -22.59 -5.15
C SER A 141 17.85 -22.74 -6.49
N GLU A 142 17.17 -22.52 -7.60
CA GLU A 142 17.73 -22.65 -8.95
C GLU A 142 17.91 -21.30 -9.66
N ARG A 143 17.13 -20.29 -9.27
CA ARG A 143 17.14 -18.99 -9.94
C ARG A 143 16.84 -17.88 -8.97
N THR A 144 17.47 -16.72 -9.20
CA THR A 144 17.11 -15.44 -8.58
C THR A 144 16.73 -14.46 -9.66
N PHE A 145 15.63 -13.73 -9.45
CA PHE A 145 15.15 -12.75 -10.41
C PHE A 145 14.52 -11.55 -9.68
N THR A 146 14.62 -10.36 -10.26
CA THR A 146 14.03 -9.15 -9.68
C THR A 146 12.91 -8.63 -10.57
N ILE A 147 11.75 -8.43 -9.99
CA ILE A 147 10.57 -7.85 -10.63
C ILE A 147 10.26 -6.45 -10.10
N GLY A 148 9.51 -5.73 -10.80
CA GLY A 148 8.94 -4.40 -10.50
C GLY A 148 8.15 -3.89 -11.70
N LYS A 149 7.22 -3.00 -11.54
CA LYS A 149 6.93 -2.15 -10.37
C LYS A 149 5.76 -2.73 -9.55
N GLU A 150 5.07 -1.84 -8.82
CA GLU A 150 4.00 -2.15 -7.86
C GLU A 150 2.96 -3.14 -8.44
N LEU A 151 2.42 -2.86 -9.61
CA LEU A 151 1.37 -3.69 -10.21
C LEU A 151 1.89 -5.08 -10.62
N GLU A 152 3.12 -5.18 -11.13
CA GLU A 152 3.71 -6.45 -11.50
C GLU A 152 3.96 -7.34 -10.27
N ILE A 153 4.46 -6.75 -9.19
CA ILE A 153 4.64 -7.46 -7.91
C ILE A 153 3.30 -8.04 -7.43
N ARG A 154 2.23 -7.23 -7.46
CA ARG A 154 0.89 -7.67 -7.07
C ARG A 154 0.33 -8.78 -7.95
N ARG A 155 0.55 -8.72 -9.26
CA ARG A 155 0.13 -9.75 -10.22
C ARG A 155 0.89 -11.05 -10.06
N THR A 156 2.17 -10.97 -9.73
CA THR A 156 3.04 -12.15 -9.55
C THR A 156 2.69 -12.93 -8.29
N LEU A 157 2.22 -12.23 -7.25
CA LEU A 157 1.95 -12.83 -5.94
C LEU A 157 0.44 -13.02 -5.67
N SER A 158 -0.39 -13.13 -6.71
CA SER A 158 -1.81 -13.44 -6.55
C SER A 158 -2.40 -13.93 -7.87
N ASP A 159 -3.39 -14.80 -7.82
CA ASP A 159 -4.14 -15.25 -9.01
C ASP A 159 -4.83 -14.08 -9.70
N THR A 160 -5.34 -13.14 -8.92
CA THR A 160 -5.95 -11.89 -9.41
C THR A 160 -4.96 -10.74 -9.26
N HIS A 161 -5.01 -10.03 -8.14
CA HIS A 161 -4.07 -8.98 -7.76
C HIS A 161 -3.97 -8.97 -6.24
N LEU A 162 -2.74 -9.07 -5.71
CA LEU A 162 -2.50 -8.85 -4.29
C LEU A 162 -3.03 -7.45 -3.90
N TYR A 163 -3.50 -7.29 -2.70
CA TYR A 163 -4.15 -6.05 -2.21
C TYR A 163 -3.30 -4.80 -2.45
N SER A 164 -2.02 -4.85 -2.09
CA SER A 164 -1.01 -3.82 -2.40
C SER A 164 0.38 -4.46 -2.46
N SER A 165 1.40 -3.68 -2.83
CA SER A 165 2.81 -4.09 -2.68
C SER A 165 3.45 -3.58 -1.39
N ALA A 166 2.69 -2.98 -0.46
CA ALA A 166 3.18 -2.62 0.86
C ALA A 166 3.03 -3.81 1.81
N PHE A 167 4.00 -4.70 1.83
CA PHE A 167 3.99 -5.86 2.71
C PHE A 167 5.38 -6.20 3.26
N VAL A 168 5.37 -7.01 4.31
CA VAL A 168 6.52 -7.70 4.90
C VAL A 168 6.30 -9.20 4.80
N VAL A 169 7.38 -9.97 4.77
CA VAL A 169 7.35 -11.42 4.58
C VAL A 169 7.93 -12.11 5.81
N ASP A 170 7.14 -12.96 6.43
CA ASP A 170 7.59 -13.87 7.48
C ASP A 170 7.73 -15.27 6.88
N LYS A 171 8.87 -15.91 7.11
CA LYS A 171 9.17 -17.28 6.68
C LYS A 171 9.02 -18.21 7.87
N GLU A 172 8.15 -19.22 7.73
CA GLU A 172 7.81 -20.15 8.82
C GLU A 172 8.15 -21.60 8.43
N ASP A 173 8.30 -22.45 9.43
CA ASP A 173 8.52 -23.88 9.28
C ASP A 173 9.70 -24.24 8.36
N VAL A 174 10.86 -23.61 8.56
CA VAL A 174 12.04 -23.79 7.72
C VAL A 174 12.61 -25.21 7.88
N LYS A 175 12.65 -25.99 6.79
CA LYS A 175 13.23 -27.33 6.73
C LYS A 175 14.40 -27.34 5.75
N ASN A 176 15.57 -27.75 6.22
CA ASN A 176 16.80 -27.80 5.40
C ASN A 176 17.11 -26.49 4.65
N GLY A 177 16.79 -25.34 5.26
CA GLY A 177 16.98 -24.03 4.66
C GLY A 177 15.85 -23.58 3.72
N VAL A 178 14.80 -24.39 3.52
CA VAL A 178 13.65 -24.09 2.68
C VAL A 178 12.43 -23.76 3.55
N PRO A 179 11.88 -22.56 3.49
CA PRO A 179 10.64 -22.20 4.17
C PRO A 179 9.47 -23.03 3.63
N GLN A 180 8.63 -23.55 4.50
CA GLN A 180 7.43 -24.28 4.12
C GLN A 180 6.20 -23.37 4.02
N THR A 181 6.26 -22.24 4.68
CA THR A 181 5.17 -21.26 4.73
C THR A 181 5.72 -19.83 4.61
N PHE A 182 5.04 -19.03 3.83
CA PHE A 182 5.29 -17.60 3.68
C PHE A 182 4.04 -16.83 4.11
N ARG A 183 4.17 -16.00 5.14
CA ARG A 183 3.10 -15.11 5.58
C ARG A 183 3.42 -13.69 5.14
N LEU A 184 2.55 -13.10 4.34
CA LEU A 184 2.60 -11.72 3.93
C LEU A 184 1.67 -10.91 4.83
N THR A 185 2.23 -9.95 5.55
CA THR A 185 1.48 -8.94 6.31
C THR A 185 1.57 -7.62 5.55
N GLY A 186 0.44 -7.03 5.18
CA GLY A 186 0.46 -5.88 4.32
C GLY A 186 -0.47 -4.74 4.73
N ALA A 187 -0.34 -3.61 4.02
CA ALA A 187 -1.03 -2.37 4.29
C ALA A 187 -1.65 -1.75 3.03
N GLY A 188 -2.90 -1.34 3.15
CA GLY A 188 -3.62 -0.64 2.10
C GLY A 188 -4.10 -1.51 0.94
N TRP A 189 -4.86 -0.90 0.04
CA TRP A 189 -5.46 -1.55 -1.13
C TRP A 189 -5.33 -0.67 -2.37
N GLY A 190 -4.60 -1.16 -3.37
CA GLY A 190 -4.26 -0.46 -4.60
C GLY A 190 -2.89 0.21 -4.56
N HIS A 191 -2.60 0.97 -5.60
CA HIS A 191 -1.29 1.62 -5.81
C HIS A 191 -0.96 2.74 -4.81
N GLY A 192 -1.94 3.27 -4.08
CA GLY A 192 -1.74 4.27 -3.04
C GLY A 192 -1.53 5.71 -3.51
N VAL A 193 -1.40 5.98 -4.81
CA VAL A 193 -1.10 7.32 -5.33
C VAL A 193 -2.35 8.20 -5.37
N GLY A 194 -2.22 9.43 -4.90
CA GLY A 194 -3.26 10.44 -4.90
C GLY A 194 -4.31 10.23 -3.81
N LEU A 195 -5.60 10.40 -4.12
CA LEU A 195 -6.68 10.36 -3.15
C LEU A 195 -6.90 8.95 -2.59
N CYS A 196 -6.99 8.83 -1.27
CA CYS A 196 -7.44 7.63 -0.58
C CYS A 196 -8.98 7.70 -0.43
N GLN A 197 -9.70 6.78 -1.09
CA GLN A 197 -11.17 6.82 -1.10
C GLN A 197 -11.76 6.65 0.31
N ILE A 198 -11.30 5.67 1.08
CA ILE A 198 -11.76 5.45 2.45
C ILE A 198 -11.36 6.62 3.35
N GLY A 199 -10.12 7.12 3.24
CA GLY A 199 -9.69 8.28 4.01
C GLY A 199 -10.51 9.53 3.70
N ALA A 200 -10.80 9.80 2.41
CA ALA A 200 -11.65 10.90 1.99
C ALA A 200 -13.07 10.80 2.56
N ALA A 201 -13.65 9.59 2.57
CA ALA A 201 -14.97 9.35 3.16
C ALA A 201 -14.98 9.61 4.67
N VAL A 202 -13.97 9.15 5.38
CA VAL A 202 -13.82 9.42 6.82
C VAL A 202 -13.63 10.91 7.09
N MET A 203 -12.86 11.62 6.26
CA MET A 203 -12.74 13.08 6.36
C MET A 203 -14.12 13.76 6.17
N GLY A 204 -14.88 13.36 5.14
CA GLY A 204 -16.24 13.86 4.91
C GLY A 204 -17.17 13.62 6.09
N ALA A 205 -17.17 12.40 6.65
CA ALA A 205 -17.94 12.07 7.85
C ALA A 205 -17.52 12.87 9.10
N LYS A 206 -16.26 13.32 9.17
CA LYS A 206 -15.74 14.23 10.21
C LYS A 206 -16.02 15.70 9.91
N GLY A 207 -16.71 16.04 8.83
CA GLY A 207 -17.12 17.41 8.49
C GLY A 207 -16.11 18.21 7.67
N TYR A 208 -15.07 17.58 7.11
CA TYR A 208 -14.20 18.25 6.14
C TYR A 208 -14.98 18.53 4.85
N ASN A 209 -14.83 19.73 4.29
CA ASN A 209 -15.40 20.05 3.00
C ASN A 209 -14.55 19.47 1.83
N TYR A 210 -15.10 19.49 0.62
CA TYR A 210 -14.44 18.90 -0.55
C TYR A 210 -13.09 19.56 -0.87
N ASP A 211 -12.93 20.87 -0.64
CA ASP A 211 -11.67 21.58 -0.87
C ASP A 211 -10.58 21.09 0.08
N GLN A 212 -10.92 20.92 1.35
CA GLN A 212 -10.00 20.41 2.37
C GLN A 212 -9.58 18.98 2.04
N ILE A 213 -10.51 18.12 1.60
CA ILE A 213 -10.23 16.74 1.23
C ILE A 213 -9.32 16.68 0.00
N LEU A 214 -9.65 17.42 -1.06
CA LEU A 214 -8.86 17.39 -2.29
C LEU A 214 -7.44 17.94 -2.05
N LEU A 215 -7.29 19.06 -1.34
CA LEU A 215 -5.99 19.67 -1.07
C LEU A 215 -5.15 18.89 -0.04
N HIS A 216 -5.78 18.04 0.77
CA HIS A 216 -5.06 17.10 1.63
C HIS A 216 -4.26 16.08 0.80
N TYR A 217 -4.89 15.48 -0.24
CA TYR A 217 -4.27 14.44 -1.06
C TYR A 217 -3.49 14.97 -2.27
N TYR A 218 -3.90 16.11 -2.83
CA TYR A 218 -3.26 16.74 -3.99
C TYR A 218 -2.55 18.02 -3.57
N ARG A 219 -1.49 17.88 -2.81
CA ARG A 219 -0.72 19.02 -2.27
C ARG A 219 -0.16 19.88 -3.38
N GLY A 220 -0.29 21.20 -3.23
CA GLY A 220 0.16 22.16 -4.22
C GLY A 220 -0.76 22.30 -5.45
N ALA A 221 -1.90 21.59 -5.47
CA ALA A 221 -2.95 21.85 -6.44
C ALA A 221 -3.76 23.10 -6.08
N GLU A 222 -4.41 23.67 -7.08
CA GLU A 222 -5.37 24.77 -6.90
C GLU A 222 -6.75 24.35 -7.40
N ILE A 223 -7.78 24.68 -6.64
CA ILE A 223 -9.17 24.45 -7.05
C ILE A 223 -9.68 25.70 -7.73
N LYS A 224 -10.03 25.58 -9.01
CA LYS A 224 -10.55 26.71 -9.82
C LYS A 224 -11.86 26.31 -10.50
N ARG A 225 -12.82 27.22 -10.47
CA ARG A 225 -14.03 27.11 -11.30
C ARG A 225 -13.64 27.45 -12.75
N ILE A 226 -13.78 26.51 -13.67
CA ILE A 226 -13.41 26.68 -15.09
C ILE A 226 -14.59 26.99 -16.00
N TYR A 227 -15.79 27.05 -15.46
CA TYR A 227 -17.03 27.43 -16.17
C TYR A 227 -17.83 28.40 -15.31
N LYS A 228 -18.64 29.24 -15.98
CA LYS A 228 -19.54 30.21 -15.34
C LYS A 228 -20.84 29.59 -14.92
#